data_62e36f55c94ca104396113b5b4a0c0ce
#
_entry.id   62e36f55c94ca104396113b5b4a0c0ce
#
_cell.length_a   1.000
_cell.length_b   1.000
_cell.length_c   1.000
_cell.angle_alpha   90.00
_cell.angle_beta   90.00
_cell.angle_gamma   90.00
#
_symmetry.space_group_name_H-M   'P 1'
#
loop_
_entity.id
_entity.type
_entity.pdbx_description
1 polymer ?
#
loop_
_entity_poly.entity_id
_entity_poly.type
_entity_poly.pdbx_seq_one_letter_code
_entity_poly.pdbx_strand_id
1 'polypeptide(L)' 'MMLNESRINRLKELQKLLAVCPTDVLVRCDVAVLLEELGQHEEALSNWKTVVASDPNNLNAREGMTRCRNRTPRPPESHI' A
#
# COMPACT_ATOMS: atom_id res chain seq x y z
N MET A 1 -6.52 5.79 -18.86
CA MET A 1 -5.46 6.75 -19.14
C MET A 1 -5.50 7.91 -18.21
N MET A 2 -6.51 8.77 -18.34
CA MET A 2 -6.57 9.94 -17.46
C MET A 2 -6.74 9.55 -16.00
N LEU A 3 -7.46 8.45 -15.73
CA LEU A 3 -7.63 7.98 -14.36
C LEU A 3 -6.30 7.59 -13.74
N ASN A 4 -5.45 6.88 -14.50
CA ASN A 4 -4.16 6.48 -13.97
C ASN A 4 -3.26 7.69 -13.77
N GLU A 5 -3.35 8.65 -14.66
CA GLU A 5 -2.56 9.87 -14.53
C GLU A 5 -2.96 10.65 -13.27
N SER A 6 -4.26 10.74 -13.00
CA SER A 6 -4.74 11.38 -11.78
C SER A 6 -4.26 10.65 -10.53
N ARG A 7 -4.30 9.32 -10.55
CA ARG A 7 -3.83 8.53 -9.43
C ARG A 7 -2.34 8.71 -9.20
N ILE A 8 -1.56 8.74 -10.28
CA ILE A 8 -0.12 8.94 -10.16
C ILE A 8 0.17 10.30 -9.56
N ASN A 9 -0.53 11.34 -10.00
CA ASN A 9 -0.32 12.68 -9.46
C ASN A 9 -0.69 12.74 -7.97
N ARG A 10 -1.81 12.11 -7.60
CA ARG A 10 -2.18 12.08 -6.20
C ARG A 10 -1.18 11.29 -5.36
N LEU A 11 -0.68 10.20 -5.91
CA LEU A 11 0.33 9.41 -5.22
C LEU A 11 1.58 10.24 -4.94
N LYS A 12 2.02 11.01 -5.93
CA LYS A 12 3.18 11.88 -5.75
C LYS A 12 2.96 12.89 -4.63
N GLU A 13 1.76 13.49 -4.59
CA GLU A 13 1.42 14.45 -3.55
C GLU A 13 1.45 13.79 -2.16
N LEU A 14 0.84 12.63 -2.05
CA LEU A 14 0.80 11.93 -0.77
C LEU A 14 2.20 11.47 -0.34
N GLN A 15 3.02 11.06 -1.28
CA GLN A 15 4.39 10.68 -0.96
C GLN A 15 5.21 11.85 -0.46
N LYS A 16 4.95 13.04 -0.96
CA LYS A 16 5.60 14.25 -0.44
C LYS A 16 5.19 14.50 1.01
N LEU A 17 3.90 14.35 1.29
CA LEU A 17 3.41 14.52 2.66
C LEU A 17 4.02 13.46 3.58
N LEU A 18 4.15 12.25 3.10
CA LEU A 18 4.70 11.16 3.89
C LEU A 18 6.20 11.37 4.16
N ALA A 19 6.90 12.01 3.22
CA ALA A 19 8.31 12.33 3.43
C ALA A 19 8.46 13.34 4.56
N VAL A 20 7.52 14.27 4.70
CA VAL A 20 7.54 15.25 5.78
C VAL A 20 7.19 14.61 7.11
N CYS A 21 6.21 13.70 7.11
CA CYS A 21 5.77 13.05 8.33
C CYS A 21 5.64 11.55 8.09
N PRO A 22 6.76 10.81 8.19
CA PRO A 22 6.77 9.37 7.85
C PRO A 22 5.88 8.50 8.73
N THR A 23 5.47 9.01 9.89
CA THR A 23 4.64 8.27 10.82
C THR A 23 3.15 8.54 10.64
N ASP A 24 2.77 9.29 9.62
CA ASP A 24 1.36 9.59 9.38
C ASP A 24 0.67 8.36 8.80
N VAL A 25 -0.05 7.64 9.66
CA VAL A 25 -0.71 6.39 9.29
C VAL A 25 -1.78 6.62 8.21
N LEU A 26 -2.55 7.69 8.32
CA LEU A 26 -3.62 7.97 7.38
C LEU A 26 -3.07 8.21 5.97
N VAL A 27 -2.01 9.00 5.87
CA VAL A 27 -1.39 9.26 4.59
C VAL A 27 -0.82 7.97 4.00
N ARG A 28 -0.17 7.16 4.83
CA ARG A 28 0.41 5.91 4.34
C ARG A 28 -0.67 4.95 3.85
N CYS A 29 -1.81 4.90 4.53
CA CYS A 29 -2.93 4.09 4.06
C CYS A 29 -3.41 4.55 2.69
N ASP A 30 -3.51 5.86 2.48
CA ASP A 30 -3.92 6.40 1.19
C ASP A 30 -2.92 6.05 0.10
N VAL A 31 -1.63 6.13 0.42
CA VAL A 31 -0.59 5.71 -0.52
C VAL A 31 -0.76 4.25 -0.90
N ALA A 32 -0.98 3.40 0.08
CA ALA A 32 -1.15 1.97 -0.17
C ALA A 32 -2.35 1.69 -1.07
N VAL A 33 -3.48 2.38 -0.83
CA VAL A 33 -4.67 2.20 -1.65
C VAL A 33 -4.39 2.59 -3.10
N LEU A 34 -3.73 3.72 -3.31
CA LEU A 34 -3.41 4.16 -4.66
C LEU A 34 -2.46 3.18 -5.36
N LEU A 35 -1.50 2.65 -4.62
CA LEU A 35 -0.59 1.66 -5.18
C LEU A 35 -1.33 0.42 -5.62
N GLU A 36 -2.31 -0.04 -4.82
CA GLU A 36 -3.15 -1.17 -5.22
C GLU A 36 -3.92 -0.84 -6.51
N GLU A 37 -4.50 0.35 -6.58
CA GLU A 37 -5.27 0.75 -7.74
C GLU A 37 -4.42 0.84 -9.00
N LEU A 38 -3.14 1.13 -8.84
CA LEU A 38 -2.20 1.18 -9.95
C LEU A 38 -1.58 -0.18 -10.26
N GLY A 39 -1.97 -1.22 -9.55
CA GLY A 39 -1.44 -2.55 -9.78
C GLY A 39 -0.10 -2.81 -9.13
N GLN A 40 0.38 -1.90 -8.29
CA GLN A 40 1.67 -2.04 -7.62
C GLN A 40 1.47 -2.76 -6.29
N HIS A 41 1.12 -4.04 -6.36
CA HIS A 41 0.68 -4.78 -5.18
C HIS A 41 1.79 -5.04 -4.19
N GLU A 42 3.00 -5.28 -4.65
CA GLU A 42 4.12 -5.53 -3.75
C GLU A 42 4.48 -4.28 -2.95
N GLU A 43 4.49 -3.15 -3.62
CA GLU A 43 4.78 -1.89 -2.95
C GLU A 43 3.66 -1.51 -1.99
N ALA A 44 2.42 -1.75 -2.40
CA ALA A 44 1.28 -1.52 -1.52
C ALA A 44 1.38 -2.41 -0.28
N LEU A 45 1.74 -3.67 -0.45
CA LEU A 45 1.89 -4.59 0.66
C LEU A 45 2.93 -4.08 1.65
N SER A 46 4.05 -3.58 1.16
CA SER A 46 5.09 -3.03 2.01
C SER A 46 4.55 -1.88 2.86
N ASN A 47 3.74 -1.01 2.27
CA ASN A 47 3.13 0.10 3.00
C ASN A 47 2.13 -0.39 4.04
N TRP A 48 1.30 -1.37 3.67
CA TRP A 48 0.34 -1.94 4.63
C TRP A 48 1.05 -2.60 5.81
N LYS A 49 2.16 -3.29 5.54
CA LYS A 49 2.94 -3.90 6.63
C LYS A 49 3.48 -2.83 7.59
N THR A 50 3.92 -1.72 7.05
CA THR A 50 4.40 -0.62 7.89
C THR A 50 3.28 -0.08 8.77
N VAL A 51 2.06 0.04 8.22
CA VAL A 51 0.92 0.48 9.02
C VAL A 51 0.64 -0.50 10.15
N VAL A 52 0.62 -1.78 9.84
CA VAL A 52 0.34 -2.81 10.86
C VAL A 52 1.41 -2.81 11.94
N ALA A 53 2.65 -2.52 11.57
CA ALA A 53 3.74 -2.47 12.57
C ALA A 53 3.51 -1.40 13.61
N SER A 54 2.93 -0.26 13.22
CA SER A 54 2.67 0.82 14.16
C SER A 54 1.24 0.81 14.71
N ASP A 55 0.31 0.17 13.99
CA ASP A 55 -1.10 0.11 14.39
C ASP A 55 -1.63 -1.28 14.07
N PRO A 56 -1.34 -2.27 14.94
CA PRO A 56 -1.70 -3.67 14.65
C PRO A 56 -3.19 -3.93 14.48
N ASN A 57 -4.02 -3.07 15.04
CA ASN A 57 -5.47 -3.24 14.96
C ASN A 57 -6.09 -2.48 13.79
N ASN A 58 -5.28 -1.93 12.91
CA ASN A 58 -5.79 -1.21 11.75
C ASN A 58 -6.40 -2.20 10.77
N LEU A 59 -7.74 -2.20 10.71
CA LEU A 59 -8.47 -3.17 9.92
C LEU A 59 -8.20 -2.98 8.42
N ASN A 60 -8.15 -1.73 7.97
CA ASN A 60 -7.87 -1.45 6.56
C ASN A 60 -6.53 -2.02 6.14
N ALA A 61 -5.51 -1.90 6.99
CA ALA A 61 -4.19 -2.40 6.69
C ALA A 61 -4.16 -3.92 6.64
N ARG A 62 -4.84 -4.55 7.59
CA ARG A 62 -4.87 -6.03 7.62
C ARG A 62 -5.58 -6.58 6.39
N GLU A 63 -6.70 -5.95 6.01
CA GLU A 63 -7.41 -6.37 4.81
C GLU A 63 -6.59 -6.08 3.56
N GLY A 64 -5.92 -4.93 3.54
CA GLY A 64 -5.06 -4.58 2.43
C GLY A 64 -3.92 -5.56 2.24
N MET A 65 -3.32 -6.00 3.34
CA MET A 65 -2.27 -7.02 3.27
C MET A 65 -2.79 -8.31 2.64
N THR A 66 -3.98 -8.73 3.05
CA THR A 66 -4.57 -9.95 2.51
C THR A 66 -4.81 -9.82 1.01
N ARG A 67 -5.38 -8.70 0.57
CA ARG A 67 -5.62 -8.47 -0.86
C ARG A 67 -4.33 -8.50 -1.65
N CYS A 68 -3.30 -7.83 -1.14
CA CYS A 68 -2.04 -7.73 -1.85
C CYS A 68 -1.32 -9.07 -1.92
N ARG A 69 -1.36 -9.84 -0.85
CA ARG A 69 -0.76 -11.17 -0.85
C ARG A 69 -1.40 -12.07 -1.87
N ASN A 70 -2.71 -11.97 -2.04
CA ASN A 70 -3.42 -12.79 -2.99
C ASN A 70 -3.10 -12.41 -4.44
N ARG A 71 -2.62 -11.19 -4.65
CA ARG A 71 -2.34 -10.68 -5.99
C ARG A 71 -0.88 -10.76 -6.40
N THR A 72 0.03 -10.91 -5.43
CA THR A 72 1.45 -11.02 -5.75
C THR A 72 1.80 -12.46 -6.07
N PRO A 73 2.72 -12.68 -7.02
CA PRO A 73 3.17 -14.04 -7.33
C PRO A 73 3.87 -14.66 -6.14
N ARG A 74 3.64 -15.95 -5.94
CA ARG A 74 4.27 -16.69 -4.85
C ARG A 74 5.34 -17.62 -5.39
N PRO A 75 6.44 -17.78 -4.65
CA PRO A 75 7.45 -18.76 -5.06
C PRO A 75 6.86 -20.17 -5.02
N PRO A 76 7.20 -21.02 -6.00
CA PRO A 76 6.64 -22.37 -6.03
C PRO A 76 7.01 -23.22 -4.85
N GLU A 77 8.16 -22.96 -4.24
CA GLU A 77 8.62 -23.76 -3.11
C GLU A 77 7.92 -23.43 -1.81
N SER A 78 7.08 -22.43 -1.79
CA SER A 78 6.51 -21.95 -0.55
C SER A 78 5.58 -22.96 0.11
N HIS A 79 5.15 -23.96 -0.61
CA HIS A 79 4.17 -24.91 -0.11
C HIS A 79 4.76 -26.27 0.19
N ILE A 80 6.02 -26.40 0.15
CA ILE A 80 6.66 -27.68 0.43
C ILE A 80 6.66 -28.03 1.90
#